data_b44d348de6acebc0f56cbaab2eb283ca
#
_entry.id   b44d348de6acebc0f56cbaab2eb283ca
#
_cell.length_a   1.000
_cell.length_b   1.000
_cell.length_c   1.000
_cell.angle_alpha   90.00
_cell.angle_beta   90.00
_cell.angle_gamma   90.00
#
_symmetry.space_group_name_H-M   'P 1'
#
loop_
_entity.id
_entity.type
_entity.pdbx_description
1 polymer ?
#
loop_
_entity_poly.entity_id
_entity_poly.type
_entity_poly.pdbx_seq_one_letter_code
_entity_poly.pdbx_strand_id
1 'polypeptide(L)'
;MTEIRSFYDEVGGRPTFEKLVAEFYRGVAGDPVLKPMYPEEDLGPAALRLQLFLEQYWGGPGTYSEERGHPRLRLRHQPFTVNPDARDRWLAHMRTAVDSLELPPLAEETLWDYLQRAAFAMVNTFDD
;
A
#
# COMPACT_ATOMS: atom_id res chain seq x y z
N MET A 1 -18.90 21.23 -19.45
CA MET A 1 -18.66 19.79 -19.45
C MET A 1 -17.97 19.39 -18.16
N THR A 2 -18.51 18.39 -17.50
CA THR A 2 -17.96 17.96 -16.21
C THR A 2 -16.85 16.94 -16.44
N GLU A 3 -15.66 17.24 -15.98
CA GLU A 3 -14.56 16.27 -16.03
C GLU A 3 -14.77 15.23 -14.95
N ILE A 4 -14.57 13.96 -15.31
CA ILE A 4 -14.59 12.88 -14.34
C ILE A 4 -13.20 12.79 -13.75
N ARG A 5 -13.09 13.11 -12.47
CA ARG A 5 -11.81 13.01 -11.76
C ARG A 5 -11.66 11.63 -11.16
N SER A 6 -10.47 11.05 -11.30
CA SER A 6 -10.15 9.81 -10.63
C SER A 6 -9.99 10.04 -9.14
N PHE A 7 -10.05 8.95 -8.36
CA PHE A 7 -9.73 9.03 -6.93
C PHE A 7 -8.31 9.58 -6.73
N TYR A 8 -7.38 9.15 -7.58
CA TYR A 8 -6.00 9.64 -7.57
C TYR A 8 -5.97 11.17 -7.61
N ASP A 9 -6.71 11.78 -8.53
CA ASP A 9 -6.75 13.24 -8.65
C ASP A 9 -7.45 13.89 -7.46
N GLU A 10 -8.55 13.28 -6.98
CA GLU A 10 -9.34 13.85 -5.90
C GLU A 10 -8.56 13.98 -4.59
N VAL A 11 -7.67 13.03 -4.30
CA VAL A 11 -6.91 13.05 -3.04
C VAL A 11 -5.60 13.82 -3.14
N GLY A 12 -5.27 14.37 -4.30
CA GLY A 12 -4.08 15.20 -4.47
C GLY A 12 -2.95 14.62 -5.31
N GLY A 13 -3.18 13.49 -5.97
CA GLY A 13 -2.22 12.92 -6.91
C GLY A 13 -0.97 12.34 -6.24
N ARG A 14 0.14 12.39 -6.98
CA ARG A 14 1.41 11.78 -6.56
C ARG A 14 1.91 12.22 -5.18
N PRO A 15 1.89 13.51 -4.81
CA PRO A 15 2.36 13.90 -3.48
C PRO A 15 1.64 13.20 -2.33
N THR A 16 0.36 12.91 -2.48
CA THR A 16 -0.43 12.20 -1.48
C THR A 16 0.03 10.75 -1.34
N PHE A 17 0.20 10.05 -2.46
CA PHE A 17 0.65 8.65 -2.43
C PHE A 17 2.10 8.53 -2.00
N GLU A 18 2.94 9.49 -2.36
CA GLU A 18 4.32 9.55 -1.89
C GLU A 18 4.38 9.67 -0.37
N LYS A 19 3.58 10.57 0.21
CA LYS A 19 3.52 10.74 1.66
C LYS A 19 2.97 9.49 2.35
N LEU A 20 1.89 8.90 1.80
CA LEU A 20 1.30 7.69 2.34
C LEU A 20 2.34 6.59 2.48
N VAL A 21 3.07 6.33 1.41
CA VAL A 21 4.05 5.25 1.35
C VAL A 21 5.26 5.55 2.24
N ALA A 22 5.70 6.80 2.28
CA ALA A 22 6.82 7.20 3.14
C ALA A 22 6.49 6.99 4.62
N GLU A 23 5.30 7.39 5.05
CA GLU A 23 4.88 7.20 6.43
C GLU A 23 4.69 5.73 6.78
N PHE A 24 4.13 4.94 5.85
CA PHE A 24 3.97 3.51 6.04
C PHE A 24 5.33 2.83 6.27
N TYR A 25 6.29 3.08 5.38
CA TYR A 25 7.60 2.41 5.49
C TYR A 25 8.44 2.93 6.64
N ARG A 26 8.16 4.12 7.16
CA ARG A 26 8.79 4.56 8.41
C ARG A 26 8.44 3.61 9.54
N GLY A 27 7.17 3.17 9.62
CA GLY A 27 6.76 2.18 10.60
C GLY A 27 7.35 0.80 10.35
N VAL A 28 7.36 0.37 9.09
CA VAL A 28 7.90 -0.93 8.69
C VAL A 28 9.39 -1.05 9.05
N ALA A 29 10.16 0.02 8.86
CA ALA A 29 11.59 0.01 9.11
C ALA A 29 11.94 -0.33 10.58
N GLY A 30 11.05 -0.01 11.50
CA GLY A 30 11.24 -0.33 12.92
C GLY A 30 10.48 -1.57 13.38
N ASP A 31 9.83 -2.29 12.47
CA ASP A 31 8.99 -3.44 12.84
C ASP A 31 9.80 -4.73 12.76
N PRO A 32 9.99 -5.45 13.90
CA PRO A 32 10.82 -6.65 13.91
C PRO A 32 10.23 -7.84 13.17
N VAL A 33 8.94 -7.80 12.84
CA VAL A 33 8.28 -8.87 12.08
C VAL A 33 8.24 -8.54 10.58
N LEU A 34 7.87 -7.31 10.22
CA LEU A 34 7.74 -6.94 8.81
C LEU A 34 9.06 -6.63 8.12
N LYS A 35 9.98 -5.94 8.80
CA LYS A 35 11.25 -5.55 8.17
C LYS A 35 12.02 -6.73 7.57
N PRO A 36 12.15 -7.88 8.28
CA PRO A 36 12.87 -9.03 7.73
C PRO A 36 12.20 -9.67 6.51
N MET A 37 10.92 -9.39 6.26
CA MET A 37 10.21 -9.94 5.10
C MET A 37 10.61 -9.25 3.79
N TYR A 38 11.27 -8.10 3.87
CA TYR A 38 11.75 -7.40 2.70
C TYR A 38 13.18 -7.83 2.42
N PRO A 39 13.48 -8.35 1.19
CA PRO A 39 14.82 -8.88 0.89
C PRO A 39 15.91 -7.81 0.82
N GLU A 40 15.52 -6.57 0.64
CA GLU A 40 16.45 -5.45 0.51
C GLU A 40 16.59 -4.73 1.86
N GLU A 41 17.81 -4.34 2.25
CA GLU A 41 18.00 -3.53 3.46
C GLU A 41 17.39 -2.13 3.28
N ASP A 42 17.56 -1.58 2.08
CA ASP A 42 16.98 -0.28 1.73
C ASP A 42 15.53 -0.50 1.28
N LEU A 43 14.59 0.10 2.01
CA LEU A 43 13.17 0.00 1.69
C LEU A 43 12.73 0.96 0.57
N GLY A 44 13.62 1.80 0.04
CA GLY A 44 13.31 2.72 -1.04
C GLY A 44 12.69 2.05 -2.27
N PRO A 45 13.31 0.99 -2.82
CA PRO A 45 12.72 0.29 -3.96
C PRO A 45 11.33 -0.30 -3.64
N ALA A 46 11.15 -0.87 -2.45
CA ALA A 46 9.84 -1.39 -2.06
C ALA A 46 8.80 -0.27 -1.94
N ALA A 47 9.20 0.87 -1.37
CA ALA A 47 8.33 2.03 -1.25
C ALA A 47 7.88 2.53 -2.62
N LEU A 48 8.80 2.60 -3.57
CA LEU A 48 8.48 3.04 -4.93
C LEU A 48 7.51 2.07 -5.60
N ARG A 49 7.74 0.77 -5.45
CA ARG A 49 6.84 -0.25 -6.03
C ARG A 49 5.41 -0.10 -5.49
N LEU A 50 5.26 0.06 -4.19
CA LEU A 50 3.93 0.23 -3.59
C LEU A 50 3.28 1.52 -4.05
N GLN A 51 4.04 2.61 -4.09
CA GLN A 51 3.54 3.91 -4.54
C GLN A 51 3.00 3.82 -5.97
N LEU A 52 3.79 3.28 -6.88
CA LEU A 52 3.41 3.17 -8.29
C LEU A 52 2.18 2.28 -8.47
N PHE A 53 2.11 1.17 -7.71
CA PHE A 53 0.96 0.29 -7.76
C PHE A 53 -0.32 1.00 -7.29
N LEU A 54 -0.26 1.70 -6.15
CA LEU A 54 -1.43 2.39 -5.61
C LEU A 54 -1.86 3.53 -6.53
N GLU A 55 -0.92 4.28 -7.09
CA GLU A 55 -1.23 5.34 -8.05
C GLU A 55 -1.99 4.78 -9.24
N GLN A 56 -1.52 3.67 -9.79
CA GLN A 56 -2.17 3.03 -10.93
C GLN A 56 -3.55 2.50 -10.56
N TYR A 57 -3.68 1.84 -9.41
CA TYR A 57 -4.95 1.28 -8.98
C TYR A 57 -6.04 2.36 -8.88
N TRP A 58 -5.67 3.55 -8.39
CA TRP A 58 -6.63 4.63 -8.14
C TRP A 58 -6.80 5.59 -9.33
N GLY A 59 -6.33 5.22 -10.51
CA GLY A 59 -6.57 5.97 -11.73
C GLY A 59 -5.46 6.92 -12.14
N GLY A 60 -4.28 6.81 -11.53
CA GLY A 60 -3.10 7.57 -11.93
C GLY A 60 -2.32 6.87 -13.05
N PRO A 61 -1.03 7.24 -13.22
CA PRO A 61 -0.21 6.66 -14.29
C PRO A 61 -0.06 5.15 -14.18
N GLY A 62 -0.05 4.46 -15.33
CA GLY A 62 0.10 3.01 -15.43
C GLY A 62 1.55 2.53 -15.36
N THR A 63 2.42 3.28 -14.72
CA THR A 63 3.87 3.02 -14.67
C THR A 63 4.19 1.66 -14.07
N TYR A 64 3.46 1.23 -13.02
CA TYR A 64 3.71 -0.06 -12.40
C TYR A 64 3.62 -1.20 -13.43
N SER A 65 2.51 -1.27 -14.18
CA SER A 65 2.32 -2.34 -15.16
C SER A 65 3.26 -2.23 -16.35
N GLU A 66 3.64 -1.01 -16.73
CA GLU A 66 4.62 -0.82 -17.81
C GLU A 66 5.98 -1.41 -17.46
N GLU A 67 6.39 -1.28 -16.18
CA GLU A 67 7.69 -1.76 -15.73
C GLU A 67 7.67 -3.22 -15.25
N ARG A 68 6.58 -3.67 -14.64
CA ARG A 68 6.50 -4.96 -13.95
C ARG A 68 5.44 -5.90 -14.47
N GLY A 69 4.59 -5.48 -15.41
CA GLY A 69 3.48 -6.27 -15.91
C GLY A 69 2.29 -6.27 -14.93
N HIS A 70 1.42 -7.25 -15.07
CA HIS A 70 0.23 -7.37 -14.23
C HIS A 70 0.63 -7.49 -12.74
N PRO A 71 -0.05 -6.78 -11.82
CA PRO A 71 0.33 -6.81 -10.39
C PRO A 71 0.40 -8.20 -9.76
N ARG A 72 -0.59 -9.07 -9.97
CA ARG A 72 -0.62 -10.44 -9.44
C ARG A 72 -0.17 -10.49 -7.97
N LEU A 73 -0.81 -9.69 -7.13
CA LEU A 73 -0.36 -9.47 -5.75
C LEU A 73 -0.24 -10.76 -4.94
N ARG A 74 -1.21 -11.67 -5.04
CA ARG A 74 -1.17 -12.90 -4.26
C ARG A 74 0.02 -13.79 -4.66
N LEU A 75 0.31 -13.87 -5.97
CA LEU A 75 1.47 -14.63 -6.44
C LEU A 75 2.78 -14.01 -5.96
N ARG A 76 2.88 -12.68 -5.98
CA ARG A 76 4.09 -12.00 -5.54
C ARG A 76 4.33 -12.14 -4.04
N HIS A 77 3.28 -12.38 -3.25
CA HIS A 77 3.40 -12.60 -1.80
C HIS A 77 3.56 -14.09 -1.44
N GLN A 78 3.38 -14.99 -2.38
CA GLN A 78 3.46 -16.43 -2.11
C GLN A 78 4.78 -16.88 -1.47
N PRO A 79 5.95 -16.34 -1.83
CA PRO A 79 7.21 -16.71 -1.18
C PRO A 79 7.33 -16.27 0.28
N PHE A 80 6.42 -15.44 0.76
CA PHE A 80 6.47 -14.88 2.11
C PHE A 80 5.39 -15.51 2.99
N THR A 81 5.67 -15.61 4.29
CA THR A 81 4.67 -16.06 5.27
C THR A 81 3.84 -14.87 5.70
N VAL A 82 2.65 -14.72 5.11
CA VAL A 82 1.73 -13.66 5.48
C VAL A 82 0.64 -14.27 6.37
N ASN A 83 0.85 -14.17 7.68
CA ASN A 83 -0.10 -14.65 8.68
C ASN A 83 -0.91 -13.49 9.27
N PRO A 84 -1.92 -13.76 10.13
CA PRO A 84 -2.71 -12.69 10.73
C PRO A 84 -1.90 -11.66 11.51
N ASP A 85 -0.81 -12.04 12.18
CA ASP A 85 0.05 -11.09 12.89
C ASP A 85 0.71 -10.12 11.90
N ALA A 86 1.27 -10.62 10.80
CA ALA A 86 1.88 -9.77 9.79
C ALA A 86 0.85 -8.82 9.17
N ARG A 87 -0.36 -9.33 8.88
CA ARG A 87 -1.47 -8.52 8.38
C ARG A 87 -1.81 -7.39 9.35
N ASP A 88 -1.94 -7.70 10.63
CA ASP A 88 -2.34 -6.72 11.64
C ASP A 88 -1.27 -5.64 11.81
N ARG A 89 0.00 -6.02 11.79
CA ARG A 89 1.11 -5.06 11.85
C ARG A 89 1.12 -4.15 10.61
N TRP A 90 0.92 -4.74 9.45
CA TRP A 90 0.82 -3.98 8.19
C TRP A 90 -0.30 -2.95 8.27
N LEU A 91 -1.47 -3.37 8.73
CA LEU A 91 -2.63 -2.48 8.87
C LEU A 91 -2.40 -1.38 9.91
N ALA A 92 -1.70 -1.68 11.01
CA ALA A 92 -1.40 -0.67 12.01
C ALA A 92 -0.52 0.44 11.43
N HIS A 93 0.52 0.07 10.69
CA HIS A 93 1.40 1.05 10.05
C HIS A 93 0.66 1.82 8.95
N MET A 94 -0.18 1.11 8.19
CA MET A 94 -0.94 1.76 7.13
C MET A 94 -1.99 2.71 7.71
N ARG A 95 -2.61 2.37 8.85
CA ARG A 95 -3.56 3.27 9.51
C ARG A 95 -2.89 4.58 9.91
N THR A 96 -1.71 4.49 10.51
CA THR A 96 -0.93 5.68 10.87
C THR A 96 -0.63 6.54 9.64
N ALA A 97 -0.27 5.87 8.52
CA ALA A 97 0.04 6.57 7.28
C ALA A 97 -1.19 7.27 6.70
N VAL A 98 -2.33 6.60 6.68
CA VAL A 98 -3.58 7.18 6.19
C VAL A 98 -3.98 8.38 7.04
N ASP A 99 -3.87 8.26 8.37
CA ASP A 99 -4.20 9.37 9.28
C ASP A 99 -3.34 10.60 9.00
N SER A 100 -2.07 10.40 8.61
CA SER A 100 -1.16 11.50 8.32
C SER A 100 -1.56 12.33 7.12
N LEU A 101 -2.39 11.78 6.23
CA LEU A 101 -2.83 12.47 5.02
C LEU A 101 -3.94 13.50 5.29
N GLU A 102 -4.62 13.38 6.41
CA GLU A 102 -5.73 14.28 6.77
C GLU A 102 -6.76 14.42 5.65
N LEU A 103 -7.14 13.27 5.06
CA LEU A 103 -8.11 13.25 3.97
C LEU A 103 -9.53 13.58 4.45
N PRO A 104 -10.40 14.09 3.56
CA PRO A 104 -11.83 14.21 3.88
C PRO A 104 -12.38 12.83 4.27
N PRO A 105 -13.38 12.77 5.19
CA PRO A 105 -13.83 11.50 5.74
C PRO A 105 -14.23 10.44 4.71
N LEU A 106 -14.91 10.83 3.65
CA LEU A 106 -15.35 9.88 2.62
C LEU A 106 -14.17 9.30 1.84
N ALA A 107 -13.18 10.14 1.51
CA ALA A 107 -11.98 9.70 0.81
C ALA A 107 -11.15 8.78 1.71
N GLU A 108 -11.02 9.12 2.99
CA GLU A 108 -10.30 8.29 3.95
C GLU A 108 -10.95 6.90 4.07
N GLU A 109 -12.28 6.87 4.21
CA GLU A 109 -13.02 5.61 4.32
C GLU A 109 -12.83 4.74 3.07
N THR A 110 -12.91 5.34 1.89
CA THR A 110 -12.74 4.64 0.63
C THR A 110 -11.35 4.01 0.51
N LEU A 111 -10.32 4.78 0.83
CA LEU A 111 -8.94 4.29 0.80
C LEU A 111 -8.70 3.21 1.83
N TRP A 112 -9.14 3.44 3.07
CA TRP A 112 -8.93 2.50 4.17
C TRP A 112 -9.65 1.17 3.93
N ASP A 113 -10.88 1.21 3.44
CA ASP A 113 -11.64 -0.01 3.13
C ASP A 113 -10.90 -0.86 2.09
N TYR A 114 -10.36 -0.25 1.05
CA TYR A 114 -9.57 -0.98 0.05
C TYR A 114 -8.33 -1.61 0.70
N LEU A 115 -7.58 -0.84 1.49
CA LEU A 115 -6.34 -1.31 2.11
C LEU A 115 -6.61 -2.49 3.05
N GLN A 116 -7.70 -2.44 3.81
CA GLN A 116 -8.10 -3.57 4.67
C GLN A 116 -8.40 -4.82 3.86
N ARG A 117 -9.20 -4.69 2.81
CA ARG A 117 -9.55 -5.84 1.97
C ARG A 117 -8.33 -6.42 1.29
N ALA A 118 -7.42 -5.59 0.82
CA ALA A 118 -6.19 -6.05 0.19
C ALA A 118 -5.31 -6.81 1.18
N ALA A 119 -5.17 -6.30 2.40
CA ALA A 119 -4.38 -6.96 3.43
C ALA A 119 -4.94 -8.34 3.78
N PHE A 120 -6.25 -8.44 3.96
CA PHE A 120 -6.88 -9.73 4.23
C PHE A 120 -6.70 -10.71 3.07
N ALA A 121 -6.74 -10.22 1.84
CA ALA A 121 -6.56 -11.07 0.65
C ALA A 121 -5.14 -11.61 0.52
N MET A 122 -4.14 -10.95 1.12
CA MET A 122 -2.74 -11.39 1.03
C MET A 122 -2.39 -12.45 2.07
N VAL A 123 -3.22 -12.69 3.08
CA VAL A 123 -2.96 -13.72 4.09
C VAL A 123 -2.90 -15.09 3.41
N ASN A 124 -1.79 -15.80 3.59
CA ASN A 124 -1.56 -17.11 2.99
C ASN A 124 -1.16 -18.18 4.00
N THR A 125 -1.05 -17.80 5.28
CA THR A 125 -0.67 -18.67 6.37
C THR A 125 -1.56 -18.35 7.56
N PHE A 126 -2.25 -19.36 8.10
CA PHE A 126 -3.23 -19.14 9.17
C PHE A 126 -2.72 -19.60 10.54
N ASP A 127 -1.58 -20.23 10.58
CA ASP A 127 -0.90 -20.60 11.83
C ASP A 127 0.06 -19.51 12.25
N ASP A 128 0.12 -19.24 13.53
CA ASP A 128 1.03 -18.25 14.10
C ASP A 128 2.47 -18.76 14.19
#